data_38e3782fe73169fc36e41290d6798bc9
#
_entry.id   38e3782fe73169fc36e41290d6798bc9
#
_cell.length_a   1.000
_cell.length_b   1.000
_cell.length_c   1.000
_cell.angle_alpha   90.00
_cell.angle_beta   90.00
_cell.angle_gamma   90.00
#
_symmetry.space_group_name_H-M   'P 1'
#
loop_
_entity.id
_entity.type
_entity.pdbx_description
1 polymer ?
#
loop_
_entity_poly.entity_id
_entity_poly.type
_entity_poly.pdbx_seq_one_letter_code
_entity_poly.pdbx_strand_id
1 'polypeptide(L)'
;MTKPATRTVRLGTRGSALAITQSGLVAHMIAQRAAELGLDLAVKIVEIRTQGDVDPSALTRLGGIGAFATALREALLDGDCDLAVHSLKDLPTTPVPGLRIAAVPPREDPRDALCTVGGADGRRLAQLAPGARIGTGSPRRAAQLLAARPDLQIVPMRGNVPTRLSRVLGKGVREDGPMGAAREPDLDGVVLALAGLQRLELGNHVSEVLPAGTDGDDPVMVPAAGQGALAVETRDGLEREDSELAQVLSHIDNPVSRAAVTAERTVLARLGAGCAAPVGALAVPAVAGGDTLSLKAVVASLDGRTVLRESAMAHLDQAEALGVHIAQALLAAGATRVADLQAG
;
A
#
# COMPACT_ATOMS: atom_id res chain seq x y z
N MET A 1 2.95 -46.85 -8.57
CA MET A 1 3.38 -45.50 -9.01
C MET A 1 3.54 -44.64 -7.75
N THR A 2 4.74 -44.27 -7.38
CA THR A 2 5.00 -43.37 -6.26
C THR A 2 4.42 -42.01 -6.62
N LYS A 3 3.54 -41.47 -5.75
CA LYS A 3 3.02 -40.10 -5.89
C LYS A 3 4.24 -39.16 -5.93
N PRO A 4 4.35 -38.24 -6.91
CA PRO A 4 5.44 -37.29 -6.91
C PRO A 4 5.46 -36.54 -5.57
N ALA A 5 6.64 -36.20 -5.09
CA ALA A 5 6.78 -35.48 -3.84
C ALA A 5 6.14 -34.10 -3.99
N THR A 6 5.28 -33.71 -3.04
CA THR A 6 4.66 -32.37 -3.00
C THR A 6 5.76 -31.32 -3.04
N ARG A 7 5.73 -30.46 -4.05
CA ARG A 7 6.65 -29.37 -4.19
C ARG A 7 6.34 -28.28 -3.16
N THR A 8 7.33 -27.82 -2.41
CA THR A 8 7.18 -26.75 -1.43
C THR A 8 7.78 -25.46 -1.98
N VAL A 9 6.97 -24.40 -2.09
CA VAL A 9 7.37 -23.04 -2.43
C VAL A 9 7.55 -22.24 -1.14
N ARG A 10 8.71 -21.59 -0.98
CA ARG A 10 9.03 -20.74 0.18
C ARG A 10 8.61 -19.32 -0.10
N LEU A 11 7.66 -18.81 0.68
CA LEU A 11 7.14 -17.46 0.59
C LEU A 11 7.71 -16.60 1.72
N GLY A 12 8.62 -15.70 1.36
CA GLY A 12 9.25 -14.77 2.27
C GLY A 12 8.30 -13.67 2.74
N THR A 13 8.29 -13.40 4.05
CA THR A 13 7.49 -12.35 4.67
C THR A 13 8.26 -11.68 5.80
N ARG A 14 7.83 -10.47 6.19
CA ARG A 14 8.28 -9.80 7.41
C ARG A 14 7.49 -10.31 8.62
N GLY A 15 8.06 -10.17 9.82
CA GLY A 15 7.44 -10.60 11.09
C GLY A 15 6.26 -9.75 11.59
N SER A 16 5.88 -8.65 10.89
CA SER A 16 4.73 -7.86 11.35
C SER A 16 3.40 -8.57 11.09
N ALA A 17 2.42 -8.41 11.99
CA ALA A 17 1.10 -9.03 11.86
C ALA A 17 0.47 -8.78 10.49
N LEU A 18 0.50 -7.54 9.99
CA LEU A 18 -0.02 -7.21 8.66
C LEU A 18 0.72 -7.94 7.54
N ALA A 19 2.05 -8.04 7.59
CA ALA A 19 2.82 -8.74 6.57
C ALA A 19 2.52 -10.24 6.58
N ILE A 20 2.44 -10.86 7.76
CA ILE A 20 2.07 -12.28 7.92
C ILE A 20 0.67 -12.54 7.37
N THR A 21 -0.32 -11.68 7.70
CA THR A 21 -1.68 -11.78 7.16
C THR A 21 -1.68 -11.68 5.64
N GLN A 22 -0.97 -10.70 5.07
CA GLN A 22 -0.87 -10.50 3.62
C GLN A 22 -0.24 -11.70 2.91
N SER A 23 0.83 -12.24 3.48
CA SER A 23 1.51 -13.44 2.96
C SER A 23 0.63 -14.68 3.07
N GLY A 24 -0.14 -14.81 4.15
CA GLY A 24 -1.13 -15.87 4.33
C GLY A 24 -2.23 -15.84 3.27
N LEU A 25 -2.74 -14.65 2.94
CA LEU A 25 -3.73 -14.49 1.86
C LEU A 25 -3.17 -14.92 0.51
N VAL A 26 -1.95 -14.51 0.17
CA VAL A 26 -1.30 -14.90 -1.10
C VAL A 26 -0.99 -16.41 -1.10
N ALA A 27 -0.49 -16.96 0.00
CA ALA A 27 -0.25 -18.40 0.13
C ALA A 27 -1.53 -19.23 -0.10
N HIS A 28 -2.66 -18.77 0.45
CA HIS A 28 -3.97 -19.39 0.23
C HIS A 28 -4.40 -19.33 -1.25
N MET A 29 -4.26 -18.16 -1.90
CA MET A 29 -4.58 -18.00 -3.32
C MET A 29 -3.73 -18.93 -4.20
N ILE A 30 -2.42 -19.03 -3.91
CA ILE A 30 -1.51 -19.93 -4.65
C ILE A 30 -1.94 -21.39 -4.47
N ALA A 31 -2.18 -21.82 -3.23
CA ALA A 31 -2.56 -23.21 -2.94
C ALA A 31 -3.91 -23.57 -3.59
N GLN A 32 -4.90 -22.68 -3.51
CA GLN A 32 -6.19 -22.86 -4.15
C GLN A 32 -6.04 -22.99 -5.68
N ARG A 33 -5.30 -22.08 -6.29
CA ARG A 33 -5.13 -22.08 -7.74
C ARG A 33 -4.30 -23.27 -8.23
N ALA A 34 -3.28 -23.69 -7.48
CA ALA A 34 -2.52 -24.89 -7.78
C ALA A 34 -3.43 -26.13 -7.76
N ALA A 35 -4.31 -26.27 -6.75
CA ALA A 35 -5.26 -27.36 -6.67
C ALA A 35 -6.26 -27.37 -7.86
N GLU A 36 -6.78 -26.22 -8.26
CA GLU A 36 -7.66 -26.07 -9.43
C GLU A 36 -6.97 -26.47 -10.74
N LEU A 37 -5.65 -26.26 -10.84
CA LEU A 37 -4.82 -26.66 -11.98
C LEU A 37 -4.33 -28.11 -11.90
N GLY A 38 -4.65 -28.83 -10.81
CA GLY A 38 -4.20 -30.21 -10.59
C GLY A 38 -2.72 -30.34 -10.23
N LEU A 39 -2.10 -29.26 -9.75
CA LEU A 39 -0.69 -29.20 -9.34
C LEU A 39 -0.53 -29.50 -7.84
N ASP A 40 0.44 -30.37 -7.49
CA ASP A 40 0.74 -30.72 -6.09
C ASP A 40 1.80 -29.75 -5.51
N LEU A 41 1.33 -28.53 -5.13
CA LEU A 41 2.17 -27.44 -4.67
C LEU A 41 1.73 -26.99 -3.27
N ALA A 42 2.67 -26.99 -2.31
CA ALA A 42 2.48 -26.44 -0.96
C ALA A 42 3.23 -25.14 -0.81
N VAL A 43 2.67 -24.19 -0.06
CA VAL A 43 3.34 -22.92 0.27
C VAL A 43 3.76 -22.93 1.74
N LYS A 44 5.04 -22.67 1.98
CA LYS A 44 5.60 -22.48 3.32
C LYS A 44 5.99 -21.01 3.51
N ILE A 45 5.37 -20.35 4.47
CA ILE A 45 5.75 -18.99 4.85
C ILE A 45 7.07 -19.03 5.62
N VAL A 46 8.01 -18.18 5.22
CA VAL A 46 9.34 -18.03 5.82
C VAL A 46 9.50 -16.60 6.29
N GLU A 47 9.67 -16.40 7.58
CA GLU A 47 9.92 -15.08 8.14
C GLU A 47 11.37 -14.66 7.88
N ILE A 48 11.55 -13.58 7.13
CA ILE A 48 12.85 -12.96 6.85
C ILE A 48 13.06 -11.83 7.86
N ARG A 49 14.04 -11.99 8.72
CA ARG A 49 14.41 -10.98 9.72
C ARG A 49 15.14 -9.84 9.05
N THR A 50 14.64 -8.62 9.24
CA THR A 50 15.29 -7.42 8.74
C THR A 50 16.08 -6.73 9.84
N GLN A 51 17.15 -6.03 9.48
CA GLN A 51 17.91 -5.23 10.46
C GLN A 51 17.01 -4.18 11.14
N GLY A 52 15.99 -3.70 10.45
CA GLY A 52 15.01 -2.76 10.99
C GLY A 52 14.04 -3.38 12.02
N ASP A 53 13.88 -4.70 12.03
CA ASP A 53 13.10 -5.41 13.05
C ASP A 53 13.92 -5.62 14.33
N VAL A 54 15.27 -5.57 14.23
CA VAL A 54 16.22 -5.76 15.35
C VAL A 54 16.64 -4.41 15.97
N ASP A 55 16.80 -3.36 15.15
CA ASP A 55 17.22 -2.02 15.61
C ASP A 55 16.41 -0.91 14.95
N PRO A 56 15.41 -0.35 15.66
CA PRO A 56 14.61 0.78 15.16
C PRO A 56 15.43 2.03 14.81
N SER A 57 16.66 2.18 15.36
CA SER A 57 17.56 3.29 15.07
C SER A 57 18.25 3.15 13.70
N ALA A 58 18.43 1.92 13.23
CA ALA A 58 18.99 1.63 11.91
C ALA A 58 18.07 2.09 10.77
N LEU A 59 16.75 2.08 10.97
CA LEU A 59 15.75 2.61 10.03
C LEU A 59 15.95 4.10 9.72
N THR A 60 16.44 4.86 10.68
CA THR A 60 16.67 6.31 10.50
C THR A 60 17.93 6.57 9.67
N ARG A 61 18.91 5.66 9.70
CA ARG A 61 20.18 5.77 8.96
C ARG A 61 20.11 5.25 7.53
N LEU A 62 19.19 4.30 7.24
CA LEU A 62 19.05 3.62 5.95
C LEU A 62 17.91 4.19 5.06
N GLY A 63 17.40 5.38 5.34
CA GLY A 63 16.38 6.01 4.48
C GLY A 63 14.96 5.43 4.61
N GLY A 64 14.63 4.77 5.71
CA GLY A 64 13.22 4.47 6.05
C GLY A 64 12.59 3.30 5.27
N ILE A 65 11.54 3.57 4.49
CA ILE A 65 10.61 2.57 3.91
C ILE A 65 11.32 1.59 2.94
N GLY A 66 12.33 2.03 2.21
CA GLY A 66 13.10 1.18 1.28
C GLY A 66 13.87 0.02 1.97
N ALA A 67 14.32 0.22 3.21
CA ALA A 67 15.09 -0.79 3.95
C ALA A 67 14.32 -2.11 4.18
N PHE A 68 13.01 -2.03 4.26
CA PHE A 68 12.18 -3.24 4.46
C PHE A 68 12.01 -4.09 3.20
N ALA A 69 11.96 -3.46 2.03
CA ALA A 69 11.93 -4.20 0.77
C ALA A 69 13.29 -4.83 0.47
N THR A 70 14.39 -4.17 0.89
CA THR A 70 15.76 -4.61 0.61
C THR A 70 16.03 -6.01 1.16
N ALA A 71 15.75 -6.27 2.43
CA ALA A 71 16.04 -7.58 3.03
C ALA A 71 15.22 -8.74 2.39
N LEU A 72 13.96 -8.50 2.03
CA LEU A 72 13.17 -9.51 1.29
C LEU A 72 13.72 -9.74 -0.11
N ARG A 73 14.20 -8.69 -0.77
CA ARG A 73 14.80 -8.76 -2.11
C ARG A 73 16.15 -9.45 -2.09
N GLU A 74 16.98 -9.19 -1.09
CA GLU A 74 18.23 -9.93 -0.83
C GLU A 74 17.92 -11.41 -0.64
N ALA A 75 16.98 -11.78 0.23
CA ALA A 75 16.57 -13.16 0.45
C ALA A 75 16.05 -13.85 -0.83
N LEU A 76 15.37 -13.11 -1.73
CA LEU A 76 14.97 -13.63 -3.04
C LEU A 76 16.20 -13.88 -3.93
N LEU A 77 17.13 -12.93 -4.03
CA LEU A 77 18.33 -13.05 -4.86
C LEU A 77 19.27 -14.15 -4.37
N ASP A 78 19.40 -14.30 -3.05
CA ASP A 78 20.23 -15.34 -2.40
C ASP A 78 19.55 -16.73 -2.45
N GLY A 79 18.28 -16.79 -2.86
CA GLY A 79 17.54 -18.04 -2.93
C GLY A 79 17.05 -18.57 -1.58
N ASP A 80 16.99 -17.75 -0.54
CA ASP A 80 16.44 -18.11 0.77
C ASP A 80 14.92 -18.26 0.74
N CYS A 81 14.27 -17.57 -0.19
CA CYS A 81 12.87 -17.76 -0.53
C CYS A 81 12.64 -17.73 -2.06
N ASP A 82 11.50 -18.23 -2.49
CA ASP A 82 11.13 -18.34 -3.91
C ASP A 82 10.22 -17.18 -4.33
N LEU A 83 9.41 -16.70 -3.40
CA LEU A 83 8.48 -15.58 -3.55
C LEU A 83 8.65 -14.62 -2.38
N ALA A 84 8.37 -13.32 -2.59
CA ALA A 84 8.19 -12.34 -1.54
C ALA A 84 6.88 -11.57 -1.75
N VAL A 85 6.17 -11.29 -0.64
CA VAL A 85 4.91 -10.51 -0.67
C VAL A 85 5.14 -9.15 -0.05
N HIS A 86 4.72 -8.12 -0.78
CA HIS A 86 4.84 -6.73 -0.36
C HIS A 86 3.49 -6.01 -0.41
N SER A 87 3.25 -5.09 0.51
CA SER A 87 2.31 -4.00 0.24
C SER A 87 2.88 -3.15 -0.88
N LEU A 88 2.22 -3.09 -2.04
CA LEU A 88 2.82 -2.51 -3.25
C LEU A 88 3.18 -1.03 -3.09
N LYS A 89 2.44 -0.28 -2.28
CA LYS A 89 2.74 1.14 -1.99
C LYS A 89 4.08 1.36 -1.29
N ASP A 90 4.61 0.34 -0.61
CA ASP A 90 5.87 0.41 0.13
C ASP A 90 7.06 -0.02 -0.74
N LEU A 91 6.78 -0.52 -1.95
CA LEU A 91 7.78 -0.96 -2.91
C LEU A 91 8.26 0.21 -3.78
N PRO A 92 9.56 0.54 -3.81
CA PRO A 92 10.08 1.59 -4.70
C PRO A 92 9.67 1.36 -6.15
N THR A 93 9.52 2.44 -6.91
CA THR A 93 9.17 2.38 -8.34
C THR A 93 10.35 1.95 -9.21
N THR A 94 11.57 2.14 -8.73
CA THR A 94 12.80 1.75 -9.42
C THR A 94 12.90 0.23 -9.50
N PRO A 95 13.05 -0.34 -10.69
CA PRO A 95 13.29 -1.77 -10.86
C PRO A 95 14.59 -2.21 -10.19
N VAL A 96 14.61 -3.45 -9.70
CA VAL A 96 15.83 -4.11 -9.19
C VAL A 96 16.22 -5.19 -10.20
N PRO A 97 17.45 -5.15 -10.75
CA PRO A 97 17.94 -6.18 -11.66
C PRO A 97 17.84 -7.58 -11.03
N GLY A 98 17.36 -8.54 -11.77
CA GLY A 98 17.17 -9.92 -11.30
C GLY A 98 15.86 -10.19 -10.58
N LEU A 99 15.02 -9.15 -10.36
CA LEU A 99 13.72 -9.30 -9.71
C LEU A 99 12.58 -8.70 -10.55
N ARG A 100 11.40 -9.30 -10.42
CA ARG A 100 10.18 -8.80 -11.06
C ARG A 100 8.94 -9.00 -10.18
N ILE A 101 7.93 -8.18 -10.40
CA ILE A 101 6.59 -8.39 -9.85
C ILE A 101 5.86 -9.40 -10.75
N ALA A 102 5.82 -10.66 -10.33
CA ALA A 102 5.22 -11.75 -11.09
C ALA A 102 3.69 -11.70 -11.05
N ALA A 103 3.09 -11.31 -9.90
CA ALA A 103 1.64 -11.18 -9.79
C ALA A 103 1.23 -9.98 -8.94
N VAL A 104 0.10 -9.37 -9.33
CA VAL A 104 -0.66 -8.39 -8.55
C VAL A 104 -2.07 -8.97 -8.37
N PRO A 105 -2.38 -9.62 -7.24
CA PRO A 105 -3.71 -10.16 -6.97
C PRO A 105 -4.81 -9.09 -6.97
N PRO A 106 -6.10 -9.47 -6.94
CA PRO A 106 -7.20 -8.53 -6.80
C PRO A 106 -6.95 -7.53 -5.67
N ARG A 107 -7.13 -6.24 -5.97
CA ARG A 107 -6.83 -5.14 -5.07
C ARG A 107 -7.95 -4.96 -4.05
N GLU A 108 -7.59 -4.78 -2.80
CA GLU A 108 -8.48 -4.30 -1.75
C GLU A 108 -8.78 -2.81 -1.91
N ASP A 109 -9.82 -2.31 -1.20
CA ASP A 109 -10.21 -0.90 -1.22
C ASP A 109 -8.99 0.01 -0.98
N PRO A 110 -8.60 0.84 -1.95
CA PRO A 110 -7.41 1.67 -1.88
C PRO A 110 -7.56 2.90 -0.98
N ARG A 111 -8.77 3.22 -0.51
CA ARG A 111 -9.04 4.45 0.21
C ARG A 111 -8.35 4.52 1.57
N ASP A 112 -8.23 5.73 2.07
CA ASP A 112 -7.81 6.01 3.43
C ASP A 112 -9.03 6.10 4.35
N ALA A 113 -8.87 5.74 5.61
CA ALA A 113 -9.91 5.77 6.61
C ALA A 113 -9.50 6.63 7.80
N LEU A 114 -10.41 7.44 8.29
CA LEU A 114 -10.32 8.14 9.56
C LEU A 114 -10.87 7.21 10.65
N CYS A 115 -10.09 7.05 11.72
CA CYS A 115 -10.49 6.33 12.92
C CYS A 115 -10.49 7.31 14.08
N THR A 116 -11.66 7.49 14.71
CA THR A 116 -11.87 8.28 15.93
C THR A 116 -12.46 7.39 17.02
N VAL A 117 -12.60 7.88 18.24
CA VAL A 117 -13.31 7.15 19.29
C VAL A 117 -14.76 6.91 18.85
N GLY A 118 -15.24 5.68 19.04
CA GLY A 118 -16.60 5.25 18.70
C GLY A 118 -16.71 4.44 17.38
N GLY A 119 -15.62 4.27 16.63
CA GLY A 119 -15.67 3.48 15.38
C GLY A 119 -16.69 4.05 14.40
N ALA A 120 -17.65 3.23 13.93
CA ALA A 120 -18.67 3.66 12.97
C ALA A 120 -19.57 4.80 13.47
N ASP A 121 -19.77 4.90 14.79
CA ASP A 121 -20.50 5.98 15.45
C ASP A 121 -19.59 7.17 15.83
N GLY A 122 -18.31 7.08 15.51
CA GLY A 122 -17.32 8.10 15.79
C GLY A 122 -17.48 9.34 14.92
N ARG A 123 -16.76 10.40 15.28
CA ARG A 123 -16.80 11.67 14.55
C ARG A 123 -16.17 11.53 13.18
N ARG A 124 -16.85 12.06 12.16
CA ARG A 124 -16.34 12.23 10.81
C ARG A 124 -15.42 13.46 10.71
N LEU A 125 -14.65 13.57 9.65
CA LEU A 125 -13.70 14.66 9.42
C LEU A 125 -14.34 16.05 9.57
N ALA A 126 -15.53 16.22 9.01
CA ALA A 126 -16.28 17.49 9.10
C ALA A 126 -16.78 17.80 10.52
N GLN A 127 -16.92 16.80 11.38
CA GLN A 127 -17.44 16.92 12.75
C GLN A 127 -16.34 17.10 13.81
N LEU A 128 -15.08 17.00 13.41
CA LEU A 128 -13.96 17.23 14.32
C LEU A 128 -13.94 18.69 14.79
N ALA A 129 -13.61 18.88 16.07
CA ALA A 129 -13.46 20.20 16.65
C ALA A 129 -12.33 20.99 15.95
N PRO A 130 -12.41 22.33 15.87
CA PRO A 130 -11.28 23.15 15.47
C PRO A 130 -10.03 22.83 16.31
N GLY A 131 -8.87 22.69 15.66
CA GLY A 131 -7.64 22.31 16.33
C GLY A 131 -7.51 20.83 16.71
N ALA A 132 -8.43 19.94 16.26
CA ALA A 132 -8.35 18.52 16.54
C ALA A 132 -7.02 17.91 16.08
N ARG A 133 -6.45 17.03 16.92
CA ARG A 133 -5.14 16.41 16.74
C ARG A 133 -5.26 15.12 15.95
N ILE A 134 -4.81 15.12 14.68
CA ILE A 134 -4.92 13.97 13.78
C ILE A 134 -3.54 13.37 13.52
N GLY A 135 -3.41 12.10 13.87
CA GLY A 135 -2.16 11.35 13.71
C GLY A 135 -1.96 10.83 12.29
N THR A 136 -0.83 11.14 11.69
CA THR A 136 -0.34 10.50 10.48
C THR A 136 1.17 10.63 10.34
N GLY A 137 1.83 9.60 9.78
CA GLY A 137 3.24 9.66 9.41
C GLY A 137 3.45 9.86 7.89
N SER A 138 2.38 10.13 7.15
CA SER A 138 2.41 10.29 5.70
C SER A 138 2.29 11.76 5.31
N PRO A 139 3.33 12.35 4.66
CA PRO A 139 3.24 13.72 4.14
C PRO A 139 2.06 13.92 3.18
N ARG A 140 1.77 12.92 2.35
CA ARG A 140 0.60 12.93 1.45
C ARG A 140 -0.72 13.10 2.20
N ARG A 141 -0.91 12.36 3.31
CA ARG A 141 -2.12 12.48 4.14
C ARG A 141 -2.17 13.82 4.85
N ALA A 142 -1.05 14.22 5.45
CA ALA A 142 -0.94 15.49 6.16
C ALA A 142 -1.34 16.67 5.27
N ALA A 143 -0.74 16.75 4.08
CA ALA A 143 -1.01 17.83 3.12
C ALA A 143 -2.48 17.86 2.68
N GLN A 144 -3.06 16.72 2.35
CA GLN A 144 -4.47 16.68 1.90
C GLN A 144 -5.47 16.92 3.04
N LEU A 145 -5.16 16.48 4.27
CA LEU A 145 -5.97 16.83 5.45
C LEU A 145 -5.96 18.33 5.71
N LEU A 146 -4.78 18.97 5.67
CA LEU A 146 -4.66 20.42 5.85
C LEU A 146 -5.32 21.21 4.71
N ALA A 147 -5.30 20.68 3.49
CA ALA A 147 -6.04 21.29 2.38
C ALA A 147 -7.55 21.27 2.61
N ALA A 148 -8.10 20.17 3.14
CA ALA A 148 -9.51 20.02 3.43
C ALA A 148 -9.94 20.72 4.74
N ARG A 149 -9.07 20.74 5.75
CA ARG A 149 -9.30 21.27 7.11
C ARG A 149 -8.02 21.95 7.63
N PRO A 150 -7.80 23.22 7.26
CA PRO A 150 -6.58 23.97 7.64
C PRO A 150 -6.43 24.19 9.15
N ASP A 151 -7.51 24.05 9.89
CA ASP A 151 -7.56 24.20 11.34
C ASP A 151 -7.06 22.98 12.13
N LEU A 152 -6.83 21.84 11.48
CA LEU A 152 -6.37 20.62 12.15
C LEU A 152 -4.90 20.71 12.58
N GLN A 153 -4.58 20.03 13.68
CA GLN A 153 -3.22 19.81 14.14
C GLN A 153 -2.73 18.43 13.69
N ILE A 154 -1.82 18.39 12.75
CA ILE A 154 -1.24 17.13 12.29
C ILE A 154 -0.13 16.69 13.21
N VAL A 155 -0.26 15.50 13.80
CA VAL A 155 0.72 14.92 14.72
C VAL A 155 1.48 13.79 14.03
N PRO A 156 2.80 13.94 13.81
CA PRO A 156 3.64 12.90 13.23
C PRO A 156 3.60 11.63 14.07
N MET A 157 3.50 10.46 13.40
CA MET A 157 3.48 9.18 14.09
C MET A 157 4.19 8.07 13.32
N ARG A 158 4.73 7.12 14.09
CA ARG A 158 5.33 5.87 13.61
C ARG A 158 4.65 4.68 14.27
N GLY A 159 5.02 3.48 13.85
CA GLY A 159 4.49 2.23 14.37
C GLY A 159 3.54 1.52 13.40
N ASN A 160 3.14 0.30 13.78
CA ASN A 160 2.16 -0.50 13.05
C ASN A 160 0.72 0.01 13.26
N VAL A 161 -0.24 -0.57 12.56
CA VAL A 161 -1.66 -0.16 12.61
C VAL A 161 -2.21 -0.18 14.04
N PRO A 162 -2.07 -1.27 14.83
CA PRO A 162 -2.56 -1.29 16.21
C PRO A 162 -1.92 -0.23 17.12
N THR A 163 -0.60 -0.04 17.03
CA THR A 163 0.11 1.01 17.79
C THR A 163 -0.41 2.41 17.47
N ARG A 164 -0.79 2.66 16.22
CA ARG A 164 -1.36 3.95 15.81
C ARG A 164 -2.78 4.11 16.33
N LEU A 165 -3.61 3.08 16.25
CA LEU A 165 -4.98 3.09 16.80
C LEU A 165 -5.00 3.28 18.32
N SER A 166 -4.06 2.70 19.06
CA SER A 166 -4.00 2.85 20.52
C SER A 166 -3.81 4.29 20.98
N ARG A 167 -3.27 5.17 20.12
CA ARG A 167 -3.17 6.62 20.40
C ARG A 167 -4.51 7.35 20.41
N VAL A 168 -5.54 6.75 19.82
CA VAL A 168 -6.92 7.27 19.83
C VAL A 168 -7.77 6.53 20.86
N LEU A 169 -7.62 5.19 20.94
CA LEU A 169 -8.51 4.35 21.72
C LEU A 169 -8.04 4.16 23.17
N GLY A 170 -6.80 4.45 23.49
CA GLY A 170 -6.23 4.30 24.84
C GLY A 170 -6.05 2.86 25.32
N LYS A 171 -6.55 1.86 24.57
CA LYS A 171 -6.52 0.44 24.90
C LYS A 171 -5.68 -0.31 23.87
N GLY A 172 -5.16 -1.47 24.25
CA GLY A 172 -4.68 -2.45 23.29
C GLY A 172 -5.82 -2.79 22.33
N VAL A 173 -5.53 -2.76 21.02
CA VAL A 173 -6.55 -2.92 19.97
C VAL A 173 -7.02 -4.37 19.83
N ARG A 174 -6.32 -5.32 20.45
CA ARG A 174 -6.68 -6.74 20.61
C ARG A 174 -6.35 -7.19 22.02
N GLU A 175 -7.30 -7.89 22.66
CA GLU A 175 -7.12 -8.45 24.00
C GLU A 175 -6.10 -9.60 24.05
N ASP A 176 -5.84 -10.25 22.92
CA ASP A 176 -5.11 -11.53 22.83
C ASP A 176 -3.70 -11.43 22.21
N GLY A 177 -3.05 -10.27 22.17
CA GLY A 177 -1.74 -10.18 21.52
C GLY A 177 -0.89 -8.98 21.88
N PRO A 178 0.43 -9.01 21.57
CA PRO A 178 1.38 -7.96 21.91
C PRO A 178 1.18 -6.68 21.07
N MET A 179 -0.02 -6.39 20.66
CA MET A 179 -0.34 -5.37 19.67
C MET A 179 -0.77 -4.04 20.29
N GLY A 180 0.21 -3.29 20.71
CA GLY A 180 0.08 -1.94 21.22
C GLY A 180 -0.04 -1.91 22.75
N ALA A 181 0.97 -1.38 23.43
CA ALA A 181 0.87 -1.10 24.86
C ALA A 181 -0.33 -0.17 25.13
N ALA A 182 -1.11 -0.48 26.14
CA ALA A 182 -2.13 0.41 26.65
C ALA A 182 -1.46 1.76 27.01
N ARG A 183 -2.02 2.85 26.49
CA ARG A 183 -1.54 4.21 26.74
C ARG A 183 -2.71 5.16 26.86
N GLU A 184 -2.52 6.29 27.51
CA GLU A 184 -3.50 7.36 27.49
C GLU A 184 -3.70 7.88 26.07
N PRO A 185 -4.95 8.06 25.59
CA PRO A 185 -5.23 8.68 24.31
C PRO A 185 -4.62 10.07 24.23
N ASP A 186 -3.96 10.35 23.12
CA ASP A 186 -3.33 11.65 22.89
C ASP A 186 -3.69 12.24 21.52
N LEU A 187 -4.60 11.59 20.78
CA LEU A 187 -5.09 12.01 19.47
C LEU A 187 -6.62 11.95 19.42
N ASP A 188 -7.22 12.89 18.69
CA ASP A 188 -8.66 12.88 18.38
C ASP A 188 -9.00 11.90 17.24
N GLY A 189 -8.03 11.61 16.38
CA GLY A 189 -8.17 10.66 15.31
C GLY A 189 -6.85 10.25 14.67
N VAL A 190 -6.90 9.21 13.87
CA VAL A 190 -5.76 8.72 13.06
C VAL A 190 -6.24 8.36 11.66
N VAL A 191 -5.41 8.67 10.63
CA VAL A 191 -5.71 8.26 9.26
C VAL A 191 -4.84 7.08 8.86
N LEU A 192 -5.50 5.99 8.46
CA LEU A 192 -4.88 4.71 8.09
C LEU A 192 -5.39 4.24 6.72
N ALA A 193 -4.69 3.31 6.09
CA ALA A 193 -5.19 2.66 4.87
C ALA A 193 -6.30 1.68 5.24
N LEU A 194 -7.46 1.79 4.61
CA LEU A 194 -8.63 0.94 4.86
C LEU A 194 -8.29 -0.55 4.65
N ALA A 195 -7.59 -0.88 3.56
CA ALA A 195 -7.15 -2.25 3.30
C ALA A 195 -6.30 -2.86 4.44
N GLY A 196 -5.49 -2.05 5.13
CA GLY A 196 -4.71 -2.51 6.28
C GLY A 196 -5.58 -2.82 7.50
N LEU A 197 -6.60 -2.01 7.74
CA LEU A 197 -7.58 -2.22 8.79
C LEU A 197 -8.43 -3.48 8.52
N GLN A 198 -8.91 -3.65 7.29
CA GLN A 198 -9.70 -4.81 6.88
C GLN A 198 -8.91 -6.11 7.02
N ARG A 199 -7.65 -6.16 6.55
CA ARG A 199 -6.80 -7.35 6.65
C ARG A 199 -6.47 -7.75 8.09
N LEU A 200 -6.47 -6.79 9.00
CA LEU A 200 -6.28 -7.04 10.44
C LEU A 200 -7.60 -7.21 11.22
N GLU A 201 -8.75 -7.24 10.53
CA GLU A 201 -10.09 -7.32 11.14
C GLU A 201 -10.40 -6.14 12.08
N LEU A 202 -9.83 -4.97 11.79
CA LEU A 202 -9.99 -3.74 12.57
C LEU A 202 -10.93 -2.73 11.89
N GLY A 203 -11.74 -3.18 10.94
CA GLY A 203 -12.70 -2.33 10.21
C GLY A 203 -13.76 -1.69 11.11
N ASN A 204 -14.08 -2.29 12.26
CA ASN A 204 -15.00 -1.74 13.26
C ASN A 204 -14.52 -0.43 13.91
N HIS A 205 -13.25 -0.08 13.77
CA HIS A 205 -12.69 1.18 14.26
C HIS A 205 -12.76 2.33 13.25
N VAL A 206 -13.25 2.07 12.04
CA VAL A 206 -13.40 3.09 10.99
C VAL A 206 -14.60 3.98 11.29
N SER A 207 -14.37 5.28 11.42
CA SER A 207 -15.42 6.30 11.59
C SER A 207 -15.86 6.89 10.24
N GLU A 208 -14.92 6.99 9.31
CA GLU A 208 -15.19 7.49 7.96
C GLU A 208 -14.18 6.93 6.96
N VAL A 209 -14.68 6.45 5.83
CA VAL A 209 -13.84 6.20 4.65
C VAL A 209 -13.74 7.51 3.89
N LEU A 210 -12.52 8.04 3.76
CA LEU A 210 -12.31 9.36 3.18
C LEU A 210 -12.56 9.34 1.67
N PRO A 211 -13.36 10.29 1.14
CA PRO A 211 -13.63 10.39 -0.29
C PRO A 211 -12.34 10.49 -1.12
N ALA A 212 -12.23 9.64 -2.14
CA ALA A 212 -11.08 9.59 -3.05
C ALA A 212 -11.41 10.13 -4.46
N GLY A 213 -12.64 10.59 -4.67
CA GLY A 213 -13.13 11.07 -5.96
C GLY A 213 -13.48 9.95 -6.94
N THR A 214 -13.80 8.76 -6.43
CA THR A 214 -14.16 7.59 -7.26
C THR A 214 -15.65 7.56 -7.60
N ASP A 215 -16.48 8.13 -6.74
CA ASP A 215 -17.92 8.00 -6.80
C ASP A 215 -18.59 9.33 -7.24
N GLY A 216 -17.84 10.19 -7.96
CA GLY A 216 -18.32 11.50 -8.41
C GLY A 216 -18.25 12.60 -7.35
N ASP A 217 -17.73 12.29 -6.17
CA ASP A 217 -17.47 13.21 -5.08
C ASP A 217 -16.12 13.96 -5.26
N ASP A 218 -16.00 15.11 -4.61
CA ASP A 218 -14.71 15.81 -4.54
C ASP A 218 -13.73 15.03 -3.66
N PRO A 219 -12.52 14.75 -4.16
CA PRO A 219 -11.56 13.98 -3.39
C PRO A 219 -11.04 14.77 -2.18
N VAL A 220 -11.26 14.24 -0.99
CA VAL A 220 -10.60 14.67 0.25
C VAL A 220 -9.21 14.05 0.34
N MET A 221 -9.08 12.80 -0.08
CA MET A 221 -7.86 12.01 0.10
C MET A 221 -7.59 11.09 -1.08
N VAL A 222 -6.77 11.53 -2.04
CA VAL A 222 -6.25 10.65 -3.08
C VAL A 222 -5.20 9.72 -2.47
N PRO A 223 -5.36 8.38 -2.59
CA PRO A 223 -4.49 7.40 -1.95
C PRO A 223 -3.03 7.43 -2.45
N ALA A 224 -2.16 6.72 -1.73
CA ALA A 224 -0.82 6.44 -2.25
C ALA A 224 -0.91 5.46 -3.43
N ALA A 225 -0.03 5.62 -4.41
CA ALA A 225 0.08 4.69 -5.53
C ALA A 225 0.28 3.26 -5.04
N GLY A 226 -0.52 2.33 -5.53
CA GLY A 226 -0.51 0.92 -5.12
C GLY A 226 -1.10 0.64 -3.74
N GLN A 227 -1.73 1.61 -3.06
CA GLN A 227 -2.41 1.34 -1.78
C GLN A 227 -3.54 0.32 -1.98
N GLY A 228 -3.64 -0.65 -1.08
CA GLY A 228 -4.59 -1.77 -1.17
C GLY A 228 -4.08 -2.96 -1.98
N ALA A 229 -3.17 -2.75 -2.94
CA ALA A 229 -2.60 -3.83 -3.75
C ALA A 229 -1.45 -4.56 -3.03
N LEU A 230 -1.33 -5.86 -3.32
CA LEU A 230 -0.19 -6.68 -2.98
C LEU A 230 0.66 -6.92 -4.23
N ALA A 231 1.97 -7.04 -4.04
CA ALA A 231 2.89 -7.49 -5.07
C ALA A 231 3.49 -8.83 -4.66
N VAL A 232 3.48 -9.78 -5.56
CA VAL A 232 4.24 -11.03 -5.46
C VAL A 232 5.49 -10.86 -6.32
N GLU A 233 6.64 -10.73 -5.66
CA GLU A 233 7.93 -10.53 -6.31
C GLU A 233 8.70 -11.84 -6.38
N THR A 234 9.38 -12.09 -7.51
CA THR A 234 10.17 -13.30 -7.79
C THR A 234 11.49 -12.92 -8.43
N ARG A 235 12.41 -13.87 -8.48
CA ARG A 235 13.56 -13.76 -9.40
C ARG A 235 13.09 -13.75 -10.86
N ASP A 236 13.85 -13.08 -11.71
CA ASP A 236 13.67 -13.16 -13.15
C ASP A 236 13.92 -14.59 -13.65
N GLY A 237 13.21 -14.98 -14.71
CA GLY A 237 13.40 -16.29 -15.33
C GLY A 237 12.63 -17.42 -14.68
N LEU A 238 11.72 -17.12 -13.74
CA LEU A 238 10.88 -18.12 -13.05
C LEU A 238 10.18 -19.08 -14.03
N GLU A 239 9.75 -18.60 -15.19
CA GLU A 239 9.08 -19.45 -16.21
C GLU A 239 9.97 -20.59 -16.73
N ARG A 240 11.30 -20.39 -16.72
CA ARG A 240 12.26 -21.41 -17.15
C ARG A 240 12.67 -22.32 -15.98
N GLU A 241 12.73 -21.78 -14.78
CA GLU A 241 13.12 -22.51 -13.59
C GLU A 241 11.95 -23.32 -13.03
N ASP A 242 10.74 -22.76 -13.09
CA ASP A 242 9.51 -23.30 -12.51
C ASP A 242 8.27 -22.87 -13.28
N SER A 243 7.99 -23.57 -14.36
CA SER A 243 6.83 -23.28 -15.20
C SER A 243 5.49 -23.48 -14.48
N GLU A 244 5.39 -24.42 -13.53
CA GLU A 244 4.15 -24.68 -12.78
C GLU A 244 3.84 -23.51 -11.84
N LEU A 245 4.82 -23.04 -11.08
CA LEU A 245 4.66 -21.88 -10.23
C LEU A 245 4.37 -20.62 -11.05
N ALA A 246 5.05 -20.44 -12.18
CA ALA A 246 4.79 -19.31 -13.07
C ALA A 246 3.35 -19.34 -13.60
N GLN A 247 2.83 -20.51 -13.95
CA GLN A 247 1.44 -20.70 -14.36
C GLN A 247 0.48 -20.33 -13.23
N VAL A 248 0.70 -20.81 -12.01
CA VAL A 248 -0.12 -20.47 -10.84
C VAL A 248 -0.13 -18.97 -10.60
N LEU A 249 1.05 -18.31 -10.63
CA LEU A 249 1.16 -16.86 -10.42
C LEU A 249 0.43 -16.06 -11.50
N SER A 250 0.48 -16.50 -12.76
CA SER A 250 -0.27 -15.84 -13.84
C SER A 250 -1.79 -15.92 -13.63
N HIS A 251 -2.29 -16.95 -12.96
CA HIS A 251 -3.72 -17.11 -12.66
C HIS A 251 -4.19 -16.34 -11.43
N ILE A 252 -3.29 -15.95 -10.53
CA ILE A 252 -3.61 -15.04 -9.42
C ILE A 252 -3.36 -13.57 -9.76
N ASP A 253 -2.71 -13.29 -10.89
CA ASP A 253 -2.51 -11.94 -11.40
C ASP A 253 -3.83 -11.36 -11.90
N ASN A 254 -4.22 -10.21 -11.39
CA ASN A 254 -5.45 -9.56 -11.80
C ASN A 254 -5.13 -8.42 -12.79
N PRO A 255 -5.56 -8.51 -14.07
CA PRO A 255 -5.19 -7.54 -15.10
C PRO A 255 -5.67 -6.12 -14.79
N VAL A 256 -6.82 -5.94 -14.17
CA VAL A 256 -7.36 -4.63 -13.80
C VAL A 256 -6.53 -4.02 -12.67
N SER A 257 -6.24 -4.80 -11.64
CA SER A 257 -5.39 -4.35 -10.52
C SER A 257 -3.98 -4.00 -11.01
N ARG A 258 -3.40 -4.84 -11.89
CA ARG A 258 -2.08 -4.62 -12.48
C ARG A 258 -2.05 -3.33 -13.31
N ALA A 259 -3.02 -3.13 -14.21
CA ALA A 259 -3.12 -1.92 -15.02
C ALA A 259 -3.27 -0.67 -14.14
N ALA A 260 -4.15 -0.71 -13.13
CA ALA A 260 -4.35 0.40 -12.21
C ALA A 260 -3.06 0.78 -11.49
N VAL A 261 -2.38 -0.17 -10.87
CA VAL A 261 -1.14 0.13 -10.12
C VAL A 261 0.02 0.49 -11.04
N THR A 262 0.04 0.02 -12.28
CA THR A 262 1.00 0.45 -13.31
C THR A 262 0.83 1.93 -13.61
N ALA A 263 -0.39 2.38 -13.89
CA ALA A 263 -0.67 3.79 -14.15
C ALA A 263 -0.26 4.68 -12.94
N GLU A 264 -0.65 4.30 -11.73
CA GLU A 264 -0.33 5.03 -10.50
C GLU A 264 1.18 5.11 -10.24
N ARG A 265 1.89 3.99 -10.32
CA ARG A 265 3.34 3.92 -10.07
C ARG A 265 4.13 4.66 -11.14
N THR A 266 3.63 4.68 -12.38
CA THR A 266 4.22 5.48 -13.46
C THR A 266 4.15 6.98 -13.15
N VAL A 267 3.06 7.47 -12.57
CA VAL A 267 3.00 8.88 -12.10
C VAL A 267 4.14 9.17 -11.14
N LEU A 268 4.32 8.35 -10.09
CA LEU A 268 5.40 8.56 -9.11
C LEU A 268 6.79 8.50 -9.76
N ALA A 269 7.03 7.48 -10.59
CA ALA A 269 8.31 7.29 -11.26
C ALA A 269 8.68 8.48 -12.15
N ARG A 270 7.72 9.01 -12.91
CA ARG A 270 7.92 10.15 -13.83
C ARG A 270 8.05 11.48 -13.09
N LEU A 271 7.42 11.62 -11.94
CA LEU A 271 7.64 12.79 -11.07
C LEU A 271 8.97 12.71 -10.31
N GLY A 272 9.66 11.56 -10.31
CA GLY A 272 10.81 11.31 -9.44
C GLY A 272 10.42 11.28 -7.96
N ALA A 273 9.16 10.96 -7.66
CA ALA A 273 8.61 11.05 -6.32
C ALA A 273 8.96 9.83 -5.47
N GLY A 274 9.58 10.06 -4.31
CA GLY A 274 9.81 9.06 -3.29
C GLY A 274 8.54 8.77 -2.45
N CYS A 275 8.61 7.75 -1.58
CA CYS A 275 7.50 7.39 -0.69
C CYS A 275 7.13 8.49 0.32
N ALA A 276 8.02 9.44 0.59
CA ALA A 276 7.81 10.58 1.48
C ALA A 276 7.26 11.82 0.77
N ALA A 277 7.16 11.81 -0.56
CA ALA A 277 6.60 12.93 -1.30
C ALA A 277 5.07 13.06 -1.03
N PRO A 278 4.54 14.29 -0.98
CA PRO A 278 3.11 14.54 -0.78
C PRO A 278 2.33 14.34 -2.09
N VAL A 279 2.46 13.15 -2.66
CA VAL A 279 1.85 12.74 -3.95
C VAL A 279 0.87 11.61 -3.73
N GLY A 280 -0.33 11.75 -4.27
CA GLY A 280 -1.35 10.71 -4.35
C GLY A 280 -1.62 10.34 -5.80
N ALA A 281 -1.92 9.07 -6.07
CA ALA A 281 -2.37 8.62 -7.38
C ALA A 281 -3.33 7.43 -7.21
N LEU A 282 -4.47 7.48 -7.87
CA LEU A 282 -5.49 6.44 -7.84
C LEU A 282 -6.06 6.21 -9.24
N ALA A 283 -5.92 4.99 -9.72
CA ALA A 283 -6.58 4.50 -10.90
C ALA A 283 -7.65 3.47 -10.54
N VAL A 284 -8.84 3.63 -11.10
CA VAL A 284 -9.96 2.71 -10.94
C VAL A 284 -10.64 2.51 -12.30
N PRO A 285 -11.33 1.39 -12.54
CA PRO A 285 -12.19 1.27 -13.70
C PRO A 285 -13.21 2.41 -13.73
N ALA A 286 -13.35 3.09 -14.88
CA ALA A 286 -14.31 4.17 -15.05
C ALA A 286 -15.77 3.70 -14.92
N VAL A 287 -16.00 2.43 -15.30
CA VAL A 287 -17.25 1.71 -15.10
C VAL A 287 -16.91 0.32 -14.57
N ALA A 288 -17.67 -0.20 -13.63
CA ALA A 288 -17.46 -1.53 -13.09
C ALA A 288 -17.42 -2.60 -14.21
N GLY A 289 -16.34 -3.37 -14.27
CA GLY A 289 -16.12 -4.40 -15.30
C GLY A 289 -15.72 -3.86 -16.68
N GLY A 290 -15.52 -2.54 -16.83
CA GLY A 290 -15.08 -1.94 -18.09
C GLY A 290 -13.57 -1.97 -18.29
N ASP A 291 -13.16 -1.73 -19.54
CA ASP A 291 -11.75 -1.75 -19.98
C ASP A 291 -11.08 -0.38 -19.92
N THR A 292 -11.75 0.63 -19.38
CA THR A 292 -11.24 1.99 -19.27
C THR A 292 -10.90 2.31 -17.82
N LEU A 293 -9.66 2.78 -17.60
CA LEU A 293 -9.21 3.33 -16.32
C LEU A 293 -9.47 4.84 -16.25
N SER A 294 -9.93 5.30 -15.10
CA SER A 294 -9.88 6.70 -14.68
C SER A 294 -8.74 6.84 -13.69
N LEU A 295 -7.72 7.62 -14.04
CA LEU A 295 -6.58 7.95 -13.16
C LEU A 295 -6.71 9.37 -12.65
N LYS A 296 -6.63 9.54 -11.34
CA LYS A 296 -6.54 10.84 -10.66
C LYS A 296 -5.23 10.91 -9.89
N ALA A 297 -4.56 12.06 -9.97
CA ALA A 297 -3.34 12.28 -9.18
C ALA A 297 -3.32 13.68 -8.57
N VAL A 298 -2.61 13.79 -7.46
CA VAL A 298 -2.47 15.02 -6.68
C VAL A 298 -1.03 15.22 -6.24
N VAL A 299 -0.56 16.46 -6.31
CA VAL A 299 0.66 16.95 -5.66
C VAL A 299 0.25 18.11 -4.77
N ALA A 300 0.61 18.06 -3.49
CA ALA A 300 0.23 19.10 -2.53
C ALA A 300 1.46 19.67 -1.82
N SER A 301 1.42 20.96 -1.45
CA SER A 301 2.38 21.51 -0.51
C SER A 301 2.17 20.91 0.89
N LEU A 302 3.22 20.79 1.68
CA LEU A 302 3.15 20.16 3.01
C LEU A 302 2.18 20.86 3.96
N ASP A 303 1.95 22.17 3.77
CA ASP A 303 0.99 22.97 4.52
C ASP A 303 -0.46 22.90 3.96
N GLY A 304 -0.67 22.17 2.88
CA GLY A 304 -1.96 21.99 2.21
C GLY A 304 -2.49 23.20 1.46
N ARG A 305 -1.75 24.31 1.39
CA ARG A 305 -2.24 25.55 0.77
C ARG A 305 -2.29 25.50 -0.76
N THR A 306 -1.42 24.71 -1.36
CA THR A 306 -1.37 24.52 -2.81
C THR A 306 -1.58 23.06 -3.13
N VAL A 307 -2.59 22.79 -3.97
CA VAL A 307 -2.90 21.42 -4.39
C VAL A 307 -3.11 21.41 -5.88
N LEU A 308 -2.25 20.70 -6.60
CA LEU A 308 -2.39 20.43 -8.02
C LEU A 308 -3.09 19.10 -8.19
N ARG A 309 -4.10 19.05 -9.07
CA ARG A 309 -4.86 17.85 -9.39
C ARG A 309 -4.96 17.68 -10.88
N GLU A 310 -4.72 16.46 -11.35
CA GLU A 310 -4.90 16.08 -12.74
C GLU A 310 -5.67 14.76 -12.83
N SER A 311 -6.45 14.61 -13.89
CA SER A 311 -7.18 13.38 -14.16
C SER A 311 -7.30 13.13 -15.65
N ALA A 312 -7.24 11.86 -16.06
CA ALA A 312 -7.48 11.43 -17.42
C ALA A 312 -7.99 9.99 -17.44
N MET A 313 -8.46 9.55 -18.59
CA MET A 313 -8.95 8.19 -18.82
C MET A 313 -8.22 7.58 -20.02
N ALA A 314 -7.96 6.27 -19.96
CA ALA A 314 -7.43 5.50 -21.07
C ALA A 314 -7.83 4.03 -20.94
N HIS A 315 -7.71 3.27 -22.00
CA HIS A 315 -7.89 1.82 -21.97
C HIS A 315 -6.84 1.14 -21.07
N LEU A 316 -7.16 -0.04 -20.50
CA LEU A 316 -6.29 -0.80 -19.56
C LEU A 316 -4.90 -1.07 -20.12
N ASP A 317 -4.78 -1.36 -21.41
CA ASP A 317 -3.49 -1.61 -22.09
C ASP A 317 -2.61 -0.36 -22.24
N GLN A 318 -3.18 0.84 -22.04
CA GLN A 318 -2.50 2.13 -22.08
C GLN A 318 -2.14 2.67 -20.69
N ALA A 319 -2.19 1.83 -19.67
CA ALA A 319 -2.00 2.22 -18.27
C ALA A 319 -0.70 3.01 -18.03
N GLU A 320 0.42 2.57 -18.63
CA GLU A 320 1.70 3.27 -18.50
C GLU A 320 1.64 4.66 -19.19
N ALA A 321 1.13 4.72 -20.43
CA ALA A 321 0.97 5.97 -21.16
C ALA A 321 0.07 6.96 -20.42
N LEU A 322 -1.00 6.49 -19.80
CA LEU A 322 -1.87 7.28 -18.94
C LEU A 322 -1.10 7.89 -17.76
N GLY A 323 -0.29 7.08 -17.07
CA GLY A 323 0.56 7.56 -15.97
C GLY A 323 1.57 8.61 -16.42
N VAL A 324 2.21 8.42 -17.59
CA VAL A 324 3.13 9.39 -18.18
C VAL A 324 2.41 10.72 -18.48
N HIS A 325 1.23 10.65 -19.10
CA HIS A 325 0.43 11.83 -19.43
C HIS A 325 0.09 12.67 -18.20
N ILE A 326 -0.41 12.04 -17.14
CA ILE A 326 -0.75 12.71 -15.87
C ILE A 326 0.48 13.33 -15.21
N ALA A 327 1.61 12.62 -15.19
CA ALA A 327 2.84 13.15 -14.60
C ALA A 327 3.33 14.39 -15.37
N GLN A 328 3.27 14.38 -16.70
CA GLN A 328 3.65 15.52 -17.54
C GLN A 328 2.73 16.73 -17.28
N ALA A 329 1.42 16.51 -17.16
CA ALA A 329 0.45 17.56 -16.83
C ALA A 329 0.75 18.19 -15.46
N LEU A 330 1.02 17.38 -14.43
CA LEU A 330 1.40 17.85 -13.10
C LEU A 330 2.72 18.64 -13.11
N LEU A 331 3.73 18.19 -13.87
CA LEU A 331 5.00 18.91 -14.01
C LEU A 331 4.79 20.25 -14.72
N ALA A 332 3.99 20.29 -15.79
CA ALA A 332 3.64 21.53 -16.50
C ALA A 332 2.85 22.50 -15.58
N ALA A 333 2.00 21.98 -14.70
CA ALA A 333 1.31 22.77 -13.67
C ALA A 333 2.24 23.28 -12.56
N GLY A 334 3.49 22.82 -12.50
CA GLY A 334 4.51 23.30 -11.56
C GLY A 334 4.67 22.44 -10.29
N ALA A 335 4.45 21.13 -10.40
CA ALA A 335 4.57 20.20 -9.26
C ALA A 335 5.89 20.33 -8.49
N THR A 336 7.02 20.53 -9.18
CA THR A 336 8.35 20.72 -8.57
C THR A 336 8.50 22.00 -7.75
N ARG A 337 7.61 22.98 -7.92
CA ARG A 337 7.57 24.21 -7.12
C ARG A 337 6.65 24.05 -5.90
N VAL A 338 5.73 23.11 -5.95
CA VAL A 338 4.73 22.87 -4.88
C VAL A 338 5.28 21.93 -3.82
N ALA A 339 6.08 20.96 -4.21
CA ALA A 339 6.61 19.94 -3.31
C ALA A 339 8.04 19.54 -3.66
N ASP A 340 8.83 19.18 -2.64
CA ASP A 340 10.05 18.42 -2.84
C ASP A 340 9.66 16.99 -3.20
N LEU A 341 9.76 16.67 -4.49
CA LEU A 341 9.39 15.36 -5.01
C LEU A 341 10.46 14.29 -4.71
N GLN A 342 11.71 14.70 -4.45
CA GLN A 342 12.83 13.79 -4.19
C GLN A 342 12.99 13.46 -2.70
N ALA A 343 12.15 14.02 -1.82
CA ALA A 343 12.15 13.69 -0.41
C ALA A 343 11.78 12.21 -0.22
N GLY A 344 12.76 11.39 0.20
CA GLY A 344 12.56 9.96 0.41
C GLY A 344 13.82 9.26 0.86
#